data_26316d168683afa5d30be525cd0dee33
#
_entry.id   26316d168683afa5d30be525cd0dee33
#
_cell.length_a   1.000
_cell.length_b   1.000
_cell.length_c   1.000
_cell.angle_alpha   90.00
_cell.angle_beta   90.00
_cell.angle_gamma   90.00
#
_symmetry.space_group_name_H-M   'P 1'
#
loop_
_entity.id
_entity.type
_entity.pdbx_description
1 polymer ?
#
loop_
_entity_poly.entity_id
_entity_poly.type
_entity_poly.pdbx_seq_one_letter_code
_entity_poly.pdbx_strand_id
1 'polypeptide(L)'
;MEWAGWQFGDRPTCNDCRWIHKEKQDCANCTRHWPLSPRNEEAMRIWHMLRQHGAPVDNMTGATLPIRHEALVAEIARHAEPEELLWRLRLLDAQFVDLKNAERHKKEERNNRARAQKR
;
A
#
# COMPACT_ATOMS: atom_id res chain seq x y z
N MET A 1 -1.79 -12.04 0.14
CA MET A 1 -3.14 -11.52 0.26
C MET A 1 -3.46 -10.56 -0.87
N GLU A 2 -4.40 -10.95 -1.67
CA GLU A 2 -4.80 -10.18 -2.85
C GLU A 2 -5.33 -8.78 -2.51
N TRP A 3 -6.09 -8.66 -1.42
CA TRP A 3 -6.68 -7.39 -1.03
C TRP A 3 -5.66 -6.28 -0.76
N ALA A 4 -4.50 -6.61 -0.20
CA ALA A 4 -3.45 -5.63 0.05
C ALA A 4 -2.83 -5.14 -1.27
N GLY A 5 -2.61 -6.04 -2.22
CA GLY A 5 -2.16 -5.68 -3.56
C GLY A 5 -3.17 -4.79 -4.29
N TRP A 6 -4.45 -5.07 -4.13
CA TRP A 6 -5.51 -4.24 -4.69
C TRP A 6 -5.53 -2.82 -4.10
N GLN A 7 -5.16 -2.65 -2.84
CA GLN A 7 -5.14 -1.32 -2.22
C GLN A 7 -4.00 -0.44 -2.74
N PHE A 8 -2.86 -1.02 -3.09
CA PHE A 8 -1.66 -0.27 -3.44
C PHE A 8 -1.21 -0.43 -4.89
N GLY A 9 -1.71 -1.45 -5.60
CA GLY A 9 -1.28 -1.74 -6.97
C GLY A 9 -1.87 -0.79 -8.01
N ASP A 10 -1.23 -0.77 -9.19
CA ASP A 10 -1.76 -0.11 -10.37
C ASP A 10 -2.98 -0.89 -10.87
N ARG A 11 -4.14 -0.31 -10.75
CA ARG A 11 -5.38 -0.89 -11.24
C ARG A 11 -6.19 0.18 -11.97
N PRO A 12 -6.98 -0.21 -12.97
CA PRO A 12 -7.78 0.77 -13.68
C PRO A 12 -8.76 1.45 -12.74
N THR A 13 -8.97 2.75 -12.95
CA THR A 13 -10.04 3.49 -12.27
C THR A 13 -11.40 3.02 -12.77
N CYS A 14 -12.47 3.39 -12.09
CA CYS A 14 -13.81 3.09 -12.57
C CYS A 14 -14.08 3.68 -13.95
N ASN A 15 -13.52 4.84 -14.26
CA ASN A 15 -13.64 5.46 -15.58
C ASN A 15 -12.89 4.65 -16.63
N ASP A 16 -11.67 4.20 -16.33
CA ASP A 16 -10.91 3.35 -17.24
C ASP A 16 -11.63 2.03 -17.49
N CYS A 17 -12.24 1.45 -16.46
CA CYS A 17 -13.03 0.24 -16.58
C CYS A 17 -14.22 0.42 -17.52
N ARG A 18 -14.89 1.56 -17.47
CA ARG A 18 -15.99 1.89 -18.41
C ARG A 18 -15.52 1.94 -19.86
N TRP A 19 -14.35 2.52 -20.10
CA TRP A 19 -13.76 2.58 -21.43
C TRP A 19 -13.36 1.20 -21.96
N ILE A 20 -12.76 0.36 -21.11
CA ILE A 20 -12.25 -0.96 -21.48
C ILE A 20 -13.39 -1.95 -21.71
N HIS A 21 -14.36 -1.98 -20.81
CA HIS A 21 -15.42 -3.00 -20.78
C HIS A 21 -16.76 -2.53 -21.37
N LYS A 22 -16.95 -1.22 -21.51
CA LYS A 22 -18.19 -0.63 -22.04
C LYS A 22 -19.44 -1.26 -21.43
N GLU A 23 -20.28 -1.91 -22.26
CA GLU A 23 -21.52 -2.52 -21.80
C GLU A 23 -21.32 -3.82 -21.00
N LYS A 24 -20.12 -4.39 -21.02
CA LYS A 24 -19.78 -5.61 -20.27
C LYS A 24 -19.26 -5.33 -18.85
N GLN A 25 -19.26 -4.09 -18.43
CA GLN A 25 -18.81 -3.71 -17.11
C GLN A 25 -19.73 -4.33 -16.04
N ASP A 26 -19.16 -5.15 -15.17
CA ASP A 26 -19.88 -5.79 -14.07
C ASP A 26 -19.40 -5.23 -12.74
N CYS A 27 -20.00 -4.13 -12.32
CA CYS A 27 -19.64 -3.46 -11.06
C CYS A 27 -20.03 -4.26 -9.83
N ALA A 28 -21.07 -5.08 -9.93
CA ALA A 28 -21.55 -5.89 -8.80
C ALA A 28 -20.54 -6.97 -8.41
N ASN A 29 -19.80 -7.52 -9.38
CA ASN A 29 -18.78 -8.54 -9.15
C ASN A 29 -17.35 -7.98 -9.21
N CYS A 30 -17.20 -6.67 -9.31
CA CYS A 30 -15.89 -6.05 -9.37
C CYS A 30 -15.20 -6.11 -8.00
N THR A 31 -13.98 -6.67 -7.95
CA THR A 31 -13.20 -6.78 -6.72
C THR A 31 -12.87 -5.43 -6.10
N ARG A 32 -12.85 -4.37 -6.92
CA ARG A 32 -12.61 -3.00 -6.46
C ARG A 32 -13.69 -2.51 -5.48
N HIS A 33 -14.92 -2.97 -5.65
CA HIS A 33 -16.06 -2.59 -4.83
C HIS A 33 -16.40 -3.61 -3.74
N TRP A 34 -15.61 -4.69 -3.66
CA TRP A 34 -15.81 -5.66 -2.60
C TRP A 34 -15.50 -5.02 -1.25
N PRO A 35 -16.42 -5.10 -0.29
CA PRO A 35 -16.15 -4.58 1.03
C PRO A 35 -15.02 -5.38 1.69
N LEU A 36 -14.17 -4.69 2.42
CA LEU A 36 -13.17 -5.35 3.24
C LEU A 36 -13.87 -6.08 4.39
N SER A 37 -13.33 -7.23 4.81
CA SER A 37 -13.81 -7.86 6.04
C SER A 37 -13.56 -6.90 7.22
N PRO A 38 -14.35 -6.99 8.32
CA PRO A 38 -14.14 -6.12 9.48
C PRO A 38 -12.71 -6.14 10.01
N ARG A 39 -12.05 -7.30 9.97
CA ARG A 39 -10.66 -7.43 10.41
C ARG A 39 -9.68 -6.71 9.48
N ASN A 40 -9.92 -6.75 8.19
CA ASN A 40 -9.08 -6.04 7.22
C ASN A 40 -9.30 -4.53 7.30
N GLU A 41 -10.53 -4.09 7.50
CA GLU A 41 -10.84 -2.68 7.74
C GLU A 41 -10.13 -2.14 8.98
N GLU A 42 -10.15 -2.91 10.07
CA GLU A 42 -9.45 -2.56 11.30
C GLU A 42 -7.94 -2.45 11.05
N ALA A 43 -7.36 -3.43 10.39
CA ALA A 43 -5.94 -3.42 10.06
C ALA A 43 -5.58 -2.22 9.18
N MET A 44 -6.37 -1.90 8.18
CA MET A 44 -6.15 -0.73 7.32
C MET A 44 -6.19 0.58 8.10
N ARG A 45 -7.16 0.73 8.98
CA ARG A 45 -7.29 1.93 9.82
C ARG A 45 -6.09 2.12 10.72
N ILE A 46 -5.66 1.06 11.40
CA ILE A 46 -4.50 1.10 12.30
C ILE A 46 -3.23 1.38 11.50
N TRP A 47 -3.06 0.72 10.37
CA TRP A 47 -1.89 0.92 9.51
C TRP A 47 -1.79 2.36 9.02
N HIS A 48 -2.89 2.97 8.55
CA HIS A 48 -2.90 4.36 8.14
C HIS A 48 -2.52 5.30 9.27
N MET A 49 -3.06 5.06 10.47
CA MET A 49 -2.72 5.85 11.65
C MET A 49 -1.22 5.79 11.95
N LEU A 50 -0.64 4.60 11.96
CA LEU A 50 0.78 4.41 12.24
C LEU A 50 1.67 5.08 11.19
N ARG A 51 1.27 5.04 9.92
CA ARG A 51 2.01 5.72 8.85
C ARG A 51 1.92 7.24 8.94
N GLN A 52 0.79 7.79 9.37
CA GLN A 52 0.62 9.23 9.53
C GLN A 52 1.46 9.80 10.67
N HIS A 53 1.68 9.04 11.73
CA HIS A 53 2.39 9.50 12.92
C HIS A 53 3.90 9.25 12.90
N GLY A 54 4.48 9.11 11.76
CA GLY A 54 5.93 8.98 11.63
C GLY A 54 6.32 7.91 10.65
N ALA A 55 5.93 8.10 9.41
CA ALA A 55 6.38 7.23 8.33
C ALA A 55 7.91 7.22 8.31
N PRO A 56 8.57 6.11 8.66
CA PRO A 56 10.02 6.09 8.66
C PRO A 56 10.55 6.16 7.21
N VAL A 57 11.47 7.09 7.01
CA VAL A 57 12.12 7.31 5.71
C VAL A 57 13.61 7.39 5.94
N ASP A 58 14.37 6.79 5.07
CA ASP A 58 15.83 6.94 5.08
C ASP A 58 16.17 8.35 4.59
N ASN A 59 16.74 9.16 5.45
CA ASN A 59 17.12 10.54 5.14
C ASN A 59 18.21 10.65 4.06
N MET A 60 19.02 9.62 3.92
CA MET A 60 20.12 9.61 2.93
C MET A 60 19.63 9.27 1.52
N THR A 61 18.72 8.33 1.39
CA THR A 61 18.26 7.80 0.09
C THR A 61 16.82 8.19 -0.24
N GLY A 62 16.03 8.63 0.72
CA GLY A 62 14.60 8.84 0.56
C GLY A 62 13.79 7.56 0.50
N ALA A 63 14.41 6.41 0.77
CA ALA A 63 13.71 5.13 0.74
C ALA A 63 12.64 5.05 1.84
N THR A 64 11.48 4.50 1.49
CA THR A 64 10.45 4.20 2.46
C THR A 64 10.86 3.00 3.30
N LEU A 65 10.86 3.15 4.61
CA LEU A 65 11.21 2.10 5.55
C LEU A 65 9.95 1.47 6.16
N PRO A 66 10.02 0.22 6.62
CA PRO A 66 8.89 -0.40 7.32
C PRO A 66 8.64 0.28 8.67
N ILE A 67 7.40 0.20 9.14
CA ILE A 67 7.03 0.66 10.48
C ILE A 67 7.83 -0.14 11.51
N ARG A 68 8.36 0.53 12.52
CA ARG A 68 9.15 -0.11 13.57
C ARG A 68 8.35 -1.18 14.29
N HIS A 69 8.99 -2.31 14.55
CA HIS A 69 8.36 -3.43 15.24
C HIS A 69 7.79 -3.03 16.60
N GLU A 70 8.49 -2.22 17.36
CA GLU A 70 8.05 -1.73 18.66
C GLU A 70 6.74 -0.94 18.58
N ALA A 71 6.59 -0.13 17.53
CA ALA A 71 5.38 0.63 17.30
C ALA A 71 4.19 -0.28 16.99
N LEU A 72 4.41 -1.31 16.17
CA LEU A 72 3.39 -2.31 15.88
C LEU A 72 2.96 -3.06 17.13
N VAL A 73 3.92 -3.55 17.91
CA VAL A 73 3.66 -4.31 19.13
C VAL A 73 2.91 -3.46 20.15
N ALA A 74 3.31 -2.22 20.35
CA ALA A 74 2.63 -1.31 21.28
C ALA A 74 1.17 -1.08 20.90
N GLU A 75 0.88 -0.94 19.60
CA GLU A 75 -0.49 -0.72 19.14
C GLU A 75 -1.35 -1.97 19.24
N ILE A 76 -0.84 -3.12 18.78
CA ILE A 76 -1.62 -4.37 18.77
C ILE A 76 -1.97 -4.88 20.17
N ALA A 77 -1.17 -4.53 21.18
CA ALA A 77 -1.43 -4.92 22.58
C ALA A 77 -2.79 -4.42 23.08
N ARG A 78 -3.37 -3.43 22.44
CA ARG A 78 -4.68 -2.85 22.79
C ARG A 78 -5.85 -3.58 22.14
N HIS A 79 -5.59 -4.55 21.28
CA HIS A 79 -6.61 -5.21 20.48
C HIS A 79 -6.84 -6.65 20.93
N ALA A 80 -8.02 -7.20 20.58
CA ALA A 80 -8.46 -8.51 21.06
C ALA A 80 -7.65 -9.68 20.48
N GLU A 81 -7.18 -9.56 19.25
CA GLU A 81 -6.44 -10.62 18.57
C GLU A 81 -5.09 -10.09 18.06
N PRO A 82 -4.12 -9.87 18.95
CA PRO A 82 -2.90 -9.16 18.59
C PRO A 82 -2.04 -9.89 17.57
N GLU A 83 -1.94 -11.21 17.63
CA GLU A 83 -1.10 -11.97 16.70
C GLU A 83 -1.61 -11.90 15.27
N GLU A 84 -2.91 -12.06 15.09
CA GLU A 84 -3.54 -11.97 13.76
C GLU A 84 -3.43 -10.55 13.20
N LEU A 85 -3.65 -9.56 14.04
CA LEU A 85 -3.54 -8.16 13.64
C LEU A 85 -2.10 -7.81 13.24
N LEU A 86 -1.11 -8.27 13.99
CA LEU A 86 0.30 -8.06 13.67
C LEU A 86 0.65 -8.61 12.29
N TRP A 87 0.19 -9.81 11.98
CA TRP A 87 0.43 -10.42 10.68
C TRP A 87 -0.16 -9.58 9.55
N ARG A 88 -1.39 -9.10 9.71
CA ARG A 88 -2.06 -8.25 8.71
C ARG A 88 -1.34 -6.92 8.52
N LEU A 89 -0.94 -6.27 9.61
CA LEU A 89 -0.22 -5.01 9.56
C LEU A 89 1.13 -5.16 8.86
N ARG A 90 1.87 -6.21 9.16
CA ARG A 90 3.15 -6.49 8.51
C ARG A 90 3.00 -6.73 7.02
N LEU A 91 1.97 -7.45 6.62
CA LEU A 91 1.72 -7.71 5.21
C LEU A 91 1.37 -6.44 4.44
N LEU A 92 0.48 -5.61 4.99
CA LEU A 92 0.13 -4.32 4.42
C LEU A 92 1.37 -3.43 4.27
N ASP A 93 2.14 -3.35 5.34
CA ASP A 93 3.31 -2.48 5.39
C ASP A 93 4.39 -2.92 4.40
N ALA A 94 4.66 -4.22 4.31
CA ALA A 94 5.64 -4.76 3.36
C ALA A 94 5.26 -4.44 1.92
N GLN A 95 4.01 -4.61 1.55
CA GLN A 95 3.54 -4.30 0.20
C GLN A 95 3.62 -2.80 -0.11
N PHE A 96 3.27 -1.97 0.85
CA PHE A 96 3.39 -0.51 0.70
C PHE A 96 4.84 -0.08 0.51
N VAL A 97 5.75 -0.59 1.34
CA VAL A 97 7.18 -0.28 1.27
C VAL A 97 7.76 -0.69 -0.09
N ASP A 98 7.45 -1.90 -0.54
CA ASP A 98 7.94 -2.41 -1.83
C ASP A 98 7.43 -1.56 -2.99
N LEU A 99 6.16 -1.19 -2.97
CA LEU A 99 5.56 -0.37 -4.02
C LEU A 99 6.18 1.03 -4.06
N LYS A 100 6.34 1.68 -2.91
CA LYS A 100 6.91 3.02 -2.83
C LYS A 100 8.38 3.03 -3.26
N ASN A 101 9.14 2.03 -2.89
CA ASN A 101 10.54 1.93 -3.29
C ASN A 101 10.67 1.62 -4.79
N ALA A 102 9.77 0.83 -5.37
CA ALA A 102 9.73 0.59 -6.81
C ALA A 102 9.42 1.88 -7.59
N GLU A 103 8.45 2.67 -7.12
CA GLU A 103 8.14 3.98 -7.72
C GLU A 103 9.34 4.93 -7.66
N ARG A 104 10.04 4.95 -6.54
CA ARG A 104 11.23 5.77 -6.35
C ARG A 104 12.33 5.39 -7.34
N HIS A 105 12.59 4.09 -7.51
CA HIS A 105 13.58 3.61 -8.47
C HIS A 105 13.25 4.02 -9.90
N LYS A 106 12.01 3.88 -10.31
CA LYS A 106 11.56 4.31 -11.64
C LYS A 106 11.81 5.80 -11.86
N LYS A 107 11.51 6.60 -10.86
CA LYS A 107 11.72 8.06 -10.91
C LYS A 107 13.22 8.40 -11.04
N GLU A 108 14.06 7.75 -10.25
CA GLU A 108 15.51 7.92 -10.32
C GLU A 108 16.08 7.54 -11.68
N GLU A 109 15.64 6.42 -12.24
CA GLU A 109 16.05 5.99 -13.57
C GLU A 109 15.68 7.01 -14.65
N ARG A 110 14.46 7.55 -14.61
CA ARG A 110 14.02 8.61 -15.53
C ARG A 110 14.90 9.85 -15.40
N ASN A 111 15.18 10.27 -14.17
CA ASN A 111 16.02 11.43 -13.91
C ASN A 111 17.45 11.20 -14.42
N ASN A 112 18.02 10.02 -14.22
CA ASN A 112 19.35 9.66 -14.69
C ASN A 112 19.40 9.63 -16.22
N ARG A 113 18.41 9.09 -16.89
CA ARG A 113 18.30 9.11 -18.36
C ARG A 113 18.21 10.52 -18.90
N ALA A 114 17.40 11.36 -18.27
CA ALA A 114 17.25 12.76 -18.66
C ALA A 114 18.58 13.53 -18.51
N ARG A 115 19.33 13.28 -17.44
CA ARG A 115 20.65 13.86 -17.24
C ARG A 115 21.67 13.38 -18.29
N ALA A 116 21.65 12.09 -18.61
CA ALA A 116 22.52 11.53 -19.63
C ALA A 116 22.25 12.12 -21.02
N GLN A 117 21.00 12.39 -21.36
CA GLN A 117 20.62 13.01 -22.63
C GLN A 117 21.03 14.48 -22.75
N LYS A 118 21.21 15.18 -21.64
CA LYS A 118 21.65 16.58 -21.62
C LYS A 118 23.16 16.77 -21.74
N ARG A 119 23.93 15.69 -21.70
CA ARG A 119 25.34 15.68 -21.90
C ARG A 119 25.65 15.33 -23.36
#